data_b529e820ad30641d53d8cdf582accd3d
#
_entry.id   b529e820ad30641d53d8cdf582accd3d
#
_cell.length_a   1.000
_cell.length_b   1.000
_cell.length_c   1.000
_cell.angle_alpha   90.00
_cell.angle_beta   90.00
_cell.angle_gamma   90.00
#
_symmetry.space_group_name_H-M   'P 1'
#
loop_
_entity.id
_entity.type
_entity.pdbx_description
1 polymer ?
#
loop_
_entity_poly.entity_id
_entity_poly.type
_entity_poly.pdbx_seq_one_letter_code
_entity_poly.pdbx_strand_id
1 'polypeptide(L)'
;GSAVALFALGTVYGLVDRFAPLPRDLARLGAWFLGFLLGLAALVTAAVLLAVYGNPVTRAQDAWDEFSAGQQFEEGSSYFGANLGSNRYDFWRVALGEFRESPVVGIGAGNFAAPYLRERESPEEPLYPHSLPVMVVSQTGLVGGFLFGGFLVAALLSTWRGRGWRSPFGNALAAAAVVTFAYFALHGSIDWFWEFPALGGPALAALGLAGGLERPAARAVERPAGWSRRRVTAAAFSTLALMVAIASLALPWLSAREVERAADVWRASPDDAHAILERARRLNPLSDRPDLVAGAIAMRQEDFARAKEAFERALERNGEDWYAELELAIVAALEGRRDEALARLDRAEELNPGEEAITLVREGVTSGEPVDPRVVDRIFLQRVEERTS
;
A
#
# COMPACT_ATOMS: atom_id res chain seq x y z
N GLY A 1 -18.99 -12.20 18.67
CA GLY A 1 -19.08 -12.55 20.10
C GLY A 1 -18.20 -11.73 21.02
N SER A 2 -16.89 -11.60 20.73
CA SER A 2 -15.92 -11.02 21.64
C SER A 2 -16.11 -9.51 21.92
N ALA A 3 -16.48 -8.72 20.92
CA ALA A 3 -16.70 -7.28 21.08
C ALA A 3 -17.92 -6.97 21.99
N VAL A 4 -18.98 -7.75 21.87
CA VAL A 4 -20.19 -7.61 22.71
C VAL A 4 -19.87 -8.01 24.15
N ALA A 5 -19.08 -9.05 24.36
CA ALA A 5 -18.65 -9.48 25.70
C ALA A 5 -17.75 -8.42 26.38
N LEU A 6 -16.80 -7.84 25.64
CA LEU A 6 -15.94 -6.76 26.14
C LEU A 6 -16.72 -5.49 26.46
N PHE A 7 -17.69 -5.11 25.62
CA PHE A 7 -18.59 -3.99 25.88
C PHE A 7 -19.46 -4.22 27.10
N ALA A 8 -20.05 -5.41 27.24
CA ALA A 8 -20.85 -5.78 28.41
C ALA A 8 -20.03 -5.74 29.70
N LEU A 9 -18.81 -6.32 29.68
CA LEU A 9 -17.88 -6.30 30.79
C LEU A 9 -17.47 -4.85 31.18
N GLY A 10 -17.15 -4.03 30.21
CA GLY A 10 -16.84 -2.61 30.44
C GLY A 10 -18.01 -1.82 31.02
N THR A 11 -19.24 -2.10 30.54
CA THR A 11 -20.44 -1.47 31.06
C THR A 11 -20.73 -1.90 32.52
N VAL A 12 -20.63 -3.20 32.80
CA VAL A 12 -20.78 -3.76 34.15
C VAL A 12 -19.75 -3.16 35.10
N TYR A 13 -18.47 -3.12 34.67
CA TYR A 13 -17.40 -2.49 35.47
C TYR A 13 -17.69 -1.03 35.77
N GLY A 14 -18.08 -0.24 34.74
CA GLY A 14 -18.42 1.20 34.96
C GLY A 14 -19.60 1.41 35.86
N LEU A 15 -20.61 0.53 35.81
CA LEU A 15 -21.76 0.58 36.72
C LEU A 15 -21.36 0.24 38.18
N VAL A 16 -20.57 -0.81 38.38
CA VAL A 16 -20.08 -1.24 39.69
C VAL A 16 -19.20 -0.15 40.31
N ASP A 17 -18.26 0.43 39.58
CA ASP A 17 -17.38 1.50 40.03
C ASP A 17 -18.17 2.77 40.45
N ARG A 18 -19.26 3.05 39.73
CA ARG A 18 -20.13 4.21 39.98
C ARG A 18 -21.02 4.05 41.22
N PHE A 19 -21.57 2.85 41.46
CA PHE A 19 -22.60 2.62 42.47
C PHE A 19 -22.10 1.91 43.75
N ALA A 20 -20.96 1.25 43.68
CA ALA A 20 -20.35 0.53 44.80
C ALA A 20 -18.81 0.73 44.76
N PRO A 21 -18.29 1.93 45.11
CA PRO A 21 -16.86 2.16 45.14
C PRO A 21 -16.21 1.27 46.20
N LEU A 22 -15.37 0.34 45.73
CA LEU A 22 -14.63 -0.58 46.61
C LEU A 22 -13.60 0.20 47.45
N PRO A 23 -13.46 -0.11 48.74
CA PRO A 23 -12.36 0.39 49.55
C PRO A 23 -11.02 0.14 48.83
N ARG A 24 -10.11 1.11 48.84
CA ARG A 24 -8.83 1.06 48.11
C ARG A 24 -8.02 -0.21 48.43
N ASP A 25 -8.09 -0.74 49.61
CA ASP A 25 -7.38 -1.93 50.02
C ASP A 25 -7.99 -3.21 49.40
N LEU A 26 -9.32 -3.30 49.34
CA LEU A 26 -10.01 -4.37 48.63
C LEU A 26 -9.81 -4.29 47.13
N ALA A 27 -9.77 -3.13 46.53
CA ALA A 27 -9.47 -2.92 45.14
C ALA A 27 -8.02 -3.36 44.78
N ARG A 28 -7.05 -3.05 45.66
CA ARG A 28 -5.65 -3.55 45.51
C ARG A 28 -5.56 -5.07 45.64
N LEU A 29 -6.20 -5.64 46.64
CA LEU A 29 -6.23 -7.09 46.83
C LEU A 29 -6.87 -7.78 45.62
N GLY A 30 -7.98 -7.25 45.12
CA GLY A 30 -8.64 -7.72 43.89
C GLY A 30 -7.76 -7.63 42.65
N ALA A 31 -7.02 -6.52 42.52
CA ALA A 31 -6.06 -6.36 41.38
C ALA A 31 -4.89 -7.38 41.46
N TRP A 32 -4.35 -7.62 42.66
CA TRP A 32 -3.32 -8.65 42.86
C TRP A 32 -3.85 -10.06 42.59
N PHE A 33 -5.06 -10.37 43.05
CA PHE A 33 -5.69 -11.67 42.80
C PHE A 33 -6.00 -11.90 41.33
N LEU A 34 -6.53 -10.87 40.65
CA LEU A 34 -6.76 -10.90 39.20
C LEU A 34 -5.45 -11.05 38.44
N GLY A 35 -4.41 -10.31 38.81
CA GLY A 35 -3.06 -10.44 38.22
C GLY A 35 -2.49 -11.87 38.40
N PHE A 36 -2.69 -12.45 39.58
CA PHE A 36 -2.29 -13.83 39.81
C PHE A 36 -3.07 -14.85 38.95
N LEU A 37 -4.42 -14.67 38.85
CA LEU A 37 -5.25 -15.52 38.00
C LEU A 37 -4.88 -15.41 36.51
N LEU A 38 -4.63 -14.19 36.02
CA LEU A 38 -4.19 -13.96 34.65
C LEU A 38 -2.79 -14.59 34.41
N GLY A 39 -1.87 -14.42 35.34
CA GLY A 39 -0.56 -15.09 35.30
C GLY A 39 -0.65 -16.62 35.28
N LEU A 40 -1.50 -17.18 36.14
CA LEU A 40 -1.76 -18.62 36.16
C LEU A 40 -2.41 -19.10 34.85
N ALA A 41 -3.41 -18.38 34.35
CA ALA A 41 -4.05 -18.70 33.09
C ALA A 41 -3.05 -18.63 31.92
N ALA A 42 -2.18 -17.61 31.87
CA ALA A 42 -1.13 -17.51 30.88
C ALA A 42 -0.13 -18.69 30.97
N LEU A 43 0.26 -19.10 32.18
CA LEU A 43 1.17 -20.21 32.40
C LEU A 43 0.53 -21.55 32.01
N VAL A 44 -0.74 -21.77 32.34
CA VAL A 44 -1.48 -22.96 31.92
C VAL A 44 -1.64 -23.00 30.41
N THR A 45 -2.00 -21.87 29.80
CA THR A 45 -2.11 -21.75 28.34
C THR A 45 -0.77 -22.04 27.67
N ALA A 46 0.35 -21.48 28.16
CA ALA A 46 1.68 -21.76 27.66
C ALA A 46 2.05 -23.27 27.80
N ALA A 47 1.74 -23.88 28.95
CA ALA A 47 1.98 -25.30 29.16
C ALA A 47 1.14 -26.19 28.23
N VAL A 48 -0.13 -25.85 28.01
CA VAL A 48 -1.01 -26.53 27.04
C VAL A 48 -0.50 -26.36 25.62
N LEU A 49 -0.11 -25.15 25.25
CA LEU A 49 0.45 -24.88 23.92
C LEU A 49 1.74 -25.67 23.69
N LEU A 50 2.64 -25.72 24.68
CA LEU A 50 3.87 -26.56 24.62
C LEU A 50 3.55 -28.05 24.51
N ALA A 51 2.56 -28.54 25.25
CA ALA A 51 2.18 -29.96 25.25
C ALA A 51 1.47 -30.36 23.93
N VAL A 52 0.63 -29.49 23.38
CA VAL A 52 -0.16 -29.77 22.18
C VAL A 52 0.65 -29.51 20.92
N TYR A 53 1.39 -28.40 20.88
CA TYR A 53 2.08 -27.94 19.68
C TYR A 53 3.59 -28.20 19.68
N GLY A 54 4.17 -28.68 20.76
CA GLY A 54 5.59 -28.97 20.86
C GLY A 54 6.49 -27.75 21.09
N ASN A 55 7.76 -27.88 20.73
CA ASN A 55 8.76 -26.84 20.97
C ASN A 55 8.44 -25.58 20.12
N PRO A 56 8.26 -24.39 20.73
CA PRO A 56 7.96 -23.16 20.00
C PRO A 56 9.08 -22.72 19.03
N VAL A 57 10.33 -23.12 19.28
CA VAL A 57 11.47 -22.81 18.40
C VAL A 57 11.37 -23.60 17.08
N THR A 58 11.10 -24.90 17.15
CA THR A 58 10.91 -25.72 15.95
C THR A 58 9.70 -25.26 15.17
N ARG A 59 8.60 -24.93 15.85
CA ARG A 59 7.41 -24.37 15.20
C ARG A 59 7.66 -23.03 14.53
N ALA A 60 8.45 -22.16 15.15
CA ALA A 60 8.85 -20.90 14.53
C ALA A 60 9.76 -21.11 13.30
N GLN A 61 10.63 -22.14 13.36
CA GLN A 61 11.45 -22.54 12.20
C GLN A 61 10.58 -23.10 11.08
N ASP A 62 9.71 -24.08 11.39
CA ASP A 62 8.78 -24.66 10.41
C ASP A 62 7.90 -23.57 9.76
N ALA A 63 7.36 -22.64 10.57
CA ALA A 63 6.57 -21.52 10.07
C ALA A 63 7.39 -20.51 9.22
N TRP A 64 8.67 -20.33 9.55
CA TRP A 64 9.58 -19.53 8.76
C TRP A 64 9.90 -20.21 7.42
N ASP A 65 10.19 -21.50 7.45
CA ASP A 65 10.50 -22.27 6.23
C ASP A 65 9.27 -22.33 5.32
N GLU A 66 8.07 -22.50 5.86
CA GLU A 66 6.81 -22.42 5.12
C GLU A 66 6.57 -21.00 4.54
N PHE A 67 6.81 -19.96 5.32
CA PHE A 67 6.68 -18.57 4.88
C PHE A 67 7.68 -18.22 3.77
N SER A 68 8.93 -18.71 3.90
CA SER A 68 10.00 -18.40 2.93
C SER A 68 9.94 -19.26 1.66
N ALA A 69 9.33 -20.44 1.73
CA ALA A 69 9.21 -21.33 0.57
C ALA A 69 8.23 -20.83 -0.49
N GLY A 70 7.37 -19.85 -0.17
CA GLY A 70 6.32 -19.37 -1.06
C GLY A 70 5.35 -20.51 -1.42
N GLN A 71 4.04 -20.32 -1.25
CA GLN A 71 3.12 -21.41 -1.58
C GLN A 71 2.36 -21.12 -2.86
N GLN A 72 2.31 -22.13 -3.73
CA GLN A 72 1.27 -22.24 -4.74
C GLN A 72 -0.06 -22.55 -4.03
N PHE A 73 -1.10 -21.77 -4.30
CA PHE A 73 -2.43 -22.04 -3.77
C PHE A 73 -2.91 -23.39 -4.31
N GLU A 74 -3.07 -24.39 -3.43
CA GLU A 74 -3.91 -25.53 -3.75
C GLU A 74 -5.38 -25.09 -3.70
N GLU A 75 -6.11 -25.29 -4.79
CA GLU A 75 -7.55 -25.07 -4.87
C GLU A 75 -8.25 -25.80 -3.72
N GLY A 76 -8.93 -25.04 -2.84
CA GLY A 76 -9.72 -25.60 -1.74
C GLY A 76 -9.20 -25.36 -0.33
N SER A 77 -8.06 -24.72 -0.13
CA SER A 77 -7.59 -24.33 1.20
C SER A 77 -8.42 -23.18 1.77
N SER A 78 -8.94 -23.35 3.00
CA SER A 78 -9.71 -22.31 3.69
C SER A 78 -8.87 -21.04 3.86
N TYR A 79 -9.39 -19.91 3.40
CA TYR A 79 -8.80 -18.56 3.54
C TYR A 79 -8.33 -18.21 4.96
N PHE A 80 -8.87 -18.88 5.98
CA PHE A 80 -8.52 -18.68 7.40
C PHE A 80 -7.67 -19.80 8.01
N GLY A 81 -7.36 -20.85 7.26
CA GLY A 81 -6.84 -22.10 7.85
C GLY A 81 -5.35 -22.35 7.72
N ALA A 82 -4.70 -21.78 6.76
CA ALA A 82 -3.28 -22.01 6.59
C ALA A 82 -2.73 -20.99 5.59
N ASN A 83 -2.03 -20.09 5.91
CA ASN A 83 -0.91 -19.54 5.14
C ASN A 83 -0.60 -18.12 5.56
N LEU A 84 0.28 -18.03 6.54
CA LEU A 84 1.20 -16.93 6.70
C LEU A 84 2.09 -16.76 5.43
N GLY A 85 2.07 -17.74 4.52
CA GLY A 85 2.91 -17.91 3.35
C GLY A 85 2.36 -17.39 2.02
N SER A 86 1.41 -16.45 1.98
CA SER A 86 1.19 -15.74 0.73
C SER A 86 2.51 -15.10 0.32
N ASN A 87 2.96 -15.24 -0.91
CA ASN A 87 4.20 -14.76 -1.55
C ASN A 87 4.85 -13.45 -1.00
N ARG A 88 4.44 -13.03 0.22
CA ARG A 88 4.92 -11.82 0.93
C ARG A 88 6.42 -11.86 1.21
N TYR A 89 6.99 -13.06 1.43
CA TYR A 89 8.44 -13.20 1.55
C TYR A 89 9.15 -12.71 0.30
N ASP A 90 8.66 -13.10 -0.88
CA ASP A 90 9.23 -12.66 -2.16
C ASP A 90 9.07 -11.14 -2.35
N PHE A 91 7.90 -10.57 -2.01
CA PHE A 91 7.69 -9.13 -2.05
C PHE A 91 8.68 -8.36 -1.15
N TRP A 92 8.91 -8.88 0.06
CA TRP A 92 9.84 -8.26 1.01
C TRP A 92 11.30 -8.48 0.62
N ARG A 93 11.64 -9.63 0.04
CA ARG A 93 12.98 -9.94 -0.47
C ARG A 93 13.39 -8.90 -1.51
N VAL A 94 12.56 -8.69 -2.52
CA VAL A 94 12.83 -7.71 -3.58
C VAL A 94 12.85 -6.28 -3.00
N ALA A 95 11.83 -5.87 -2.25
CA ALA A 95 11.77 -4.53 -1.67
C ALA A 95 12.97 -4.20 -0.76
N LEU A 96 13.48 -5.18 0.00
CA LEU A 96 14.68 -5.00 0.83
C LEU A 96 15.97 -5.06 -0.01
N GLY A 97 15.95 -5.72 -1.15
CA GLY A 97 17.01 -5.64 -2.18
C GLY A 97 17.15 -4.20 -2.67
N GLU A 98 16.06 -3.61 -3.13
CA GLU A 98 15.97 -2.22 -3.58
C GLU A 98 16.44 -1.21 -2.50
N PHE A 99 16.05 -1.46 -1.24
CA PHE A 99 16.56 -0.63 -0.14
C PHE A 99 18.09 -0.71 0.00
N ARG A 100 18.70 -1.89 -0.20
CA ARG A 100 20.16 -2.02 -0.13
C ARG A 100 20.87 -1.30 -1.26
N GLU A 101 20.27 -1.22 -2.44
CA GLU A 101 20.81 -0.50 -3.59
C GLU A 101 20.67 1.02 -3.43
N SER A 102 19.55 1.48 -2.85
CA SER A 102 19.25 2.89 -2.64
C SER A 102 18.91 3.21 -1.18
N PRO A 103 19.84 3.04 -0.21
CA PRO A 103 19.52 3.06 1.21
C PRO A 103 19.14 4.44 1.76
N VAL A 104 19.58 5.54 1.14
CA VAL A 104 19.37 6.88 1.67
C VAL A 104 18.01 7.45 1.32
N VAL A 105 17.63 7.43 0.05
CA VAL A 105 16.41 8.05 -0.48
C VAL A 105 15.41 7.04 -1.03
N GLY A 106 15.76 5.75 -1.11
CA GLY A 106 14.95 4.69 -1.70
C GLY A 106 14.82 4.81 -3.21
N ILE A 107 14.00 3.94 -3.78
CA ILE A 107 13.74 3.89 -5.24
C ILE A 107 12.67 4.89 -5.71
N GLY A 108 12.10 5.67 -4.82
CA GLY A 108 10.97 6.58 -5.10
C GLY A 108 9.61 5.95 -4.80
N ALA A 109 8.67 6.81 -4.43
CA ALA A 109 7.31 6.38 -4.08
C ALA A 109 6.58 5.79 -5.30
N GLY A 110 5.98 4.60 -5.12
CA GLY A 110 5.21 3.91 -6.16
C GLY A 110 6.06 3.11 -7.17
N ASN A 111 7.37 3.03 -7.00
CA ASN A 111 8.27 2.37 -7.98
C ASN A 111 8.58 0.90 -7.65
N PHE A 112 7.86 0.26 -6.74
CA PHE A 112 8.12 -1.13 -6.36
C PHE A 112 7.81 -2.14 -7.47
N ALA A 113 6.76 -1.91 -8.27
CA ALA A 113 6.26 -2.92 -9.21
C ALA A 113 7.29 -3.31 -10.29
N ALA A 114 8.03 -2.34 -10.86
CA ALA A 114 8.97 -2.60 -11.95
C ALA A 114 10.16 -3.48 -11.51
N PRO A 115 10.92 -3.18 -10.44
CA PRO A 115 11.96 -4.10 -9.96
C PRO A 115 11.39 -5.44 -9.49
N TYR A 116 10.20 -5.45 -8.91
CA TYR A 116 9.57 -6.70 -8.50
C TYR A 116 9.32 -7.64 -9.69
N LEU A 117 8.82 -7.15 -10.81
CA LEU A 117 8.60 -7.95 -12.01
C LEU A 117 9.89 -8.57 -12.56
N ARG A 118 11.02 -7.89 -12.43
CA ARG A 118 12.35 -8.39 -12.85
C ARG A 118 12.88 -9.51 -11.97
N GLU A 119 12.63 -9.42 -10.65
CA GLU A 119 13.30 -10.25 -9.65
C GLU A 119 12.37 -11.26 -8.96
N ARG A 120 11.09 -11.25 -9.29
CA ARG A 120 10.09 -12.11 -8.67
C ARG A 120 10.37 -13.59 -8.89
N GLU A 121 10.10 -14.36 -7.85
CA GLU A 121 10.05 -15.83 -7.88
C GLU A 121 8.59 -16.33 -7.85
N SER A 122 7.65 -15.45 -7.55
CA SER A 122 6.22 -15.71 -7.45
C SER A 122 5.49 -15.32 -8.75
N PRO A 123 4.41 -15.99 -9.12
CA PRO A 123 3.59 -15.62 -10.26
C PRO A 123 2.72 -14.37 -10.02
N GLU A 124 2.67 -13.86 -8.80
CA GLU A 124 1.89 -12.68 -8.46
C GLU A 124 2.55 -11.39 -8.93
N GLU A 125 1.73 -10.37 -9.20
CA GLU A 125 2.16 -9.06 -9.68
C GLU A 125 1.64 -7.94 -8.76
N PRO A 126 2.09 -7.87 -7.50
CA PRO A 126 1.64 -6.84 -6.57
C PRO A 126 2.22 -5.47 -6.94
N LEU A 127 1.39 -4.44 -6.81
CA LEU A 127 1.84 -3.06 -6.95
C LEU A 127 2.64 -2.57 -5.72
N TYR A 128 2.52 -3.28 -4.58
CA TYR A 128 3.07 -2.86 -3.28
C TYR A 128 3.61 -4.08 -2.51
N PRO A 129 4.61 -3.90 -1.62
CA PRO A 129 5.22 -5.00 -0.89
C PRO A 129 4.37 -5.55 0.26
N HIS A 130 3.10 -5.18 0.40
CA HIS A 130 2.17 -5.63 1.45
C HIS A 130 2.71 -5.48 2.88
N SER A 131 3.50 -4.44 3.11
CA SER A 131 4.06 -4.09 4.42
C SER A 131 4.40 -2.61 4.45
N LEU A 132 3.75 -1.84 5.31
CA LEU A 132 4.01 -0.41 5.47
C LEU A 132 5.48 -0.10 5.84
N PRO A 133 6.12 -0.76 6.84
CA PRO A 133 7.52 -0.51 7.15
C PRO A 133 8.45 -0.81 5.98
N VAL A 134 8.27 -1.94 5.31
CA VAL A 134 9.08 -2.35 4.16
C VAL A 134 8.90 -1.36 3.02
N MET A 135 7.66 -0.96 2.72
CA MET A 135 7.34 0.04 1.69
C MET A 135 8.01 1.38 1.99
N VAL A 136 7.90 1.87 3.23
CA VAL A 136 8.51 3.16 3.61
C VAL A 136 10.02 3.12 3.40
N VAL A 137 10.72 2.08 3.87
CA VAL A 137 12.18 2.05 3.75
C VAL A 137 12.66 1.77 2.33
N SER A 138 12.00 0.92 1.56
CA SER A 138 12.40 0.63 0.17
C SER A 138 12.16 1.83 -0.75
N GLN A 139 11.01 2.49 -0.61
CA GLN A 139 10.64 3.58 -1.52
C GLN A 139 11.19 4.94 -1.11
N THR A 140 11.44 5.20 0.19
CA THR A 140 11.88 6.52 0.68
C THR A 140 13.19 6.48 1.46
N GLY A 141 13.82 5.32 1.56
CA GLY A 141 15.11 5.12 2.22
C GLY A 141 15.10 5.44 3.71
N LEU A 142 16.28 5.60 4.27
CA LEU A 142 16.49 6.01 5.66
C LEU A 142 15.88 7.37 5.95
N VAL A 143 15.92 8.30 5.00
CA VAL A 143 15.35 9.66 5.19
C VAL A 143 13.86 9.55 5.47
N GLY A 144 13.10 8.85 4.63
CA GLY A 144 11.67 8.64 4.84
C GLY A 144 11.37 7.80 6.07
N GLY A 145 12.15 6.75 6.32
CA GLY A 145 12.05 5.92 7.53
C GLY A 145 12.22 6.74 8.82
N PHE A 146 13.22 7.62 8.90
CA PHE A 146 13.43 8.50 10.06
C PHE A 146 12.33 9.55 10.20
N LEU A 147 11.86 10.14 9.10
CA LEU A 147 10.76 11.11 9.13
C LEU A 147 9.45 10.46 9.58
N PHE A 148 9.12 9.29 9.04
CA PHE A 148 7.93 8.55 9.40
C PHE A 148 7.98 8.04 10.85
N GLY A 149 9.09 7.41 11.25
CA GLY A 149 9.32 6.97 12.62
C GLY A 149 9.31 8.13 13.62
N GLY A 150 9.96 9.26 13.26
CA GLY A 150 9.95 10.49 14.05
C GLY A 150 8.54 11.07 14.22
N PHE A 151 7.72 11.05 13.16
CA PHE A 151 6.30 11.43 13.24
C PHE A 151 5.54 10.55 14.23
N LEU A 152 5.68 9.21 14.15
CA LEU A 152 5.01 8.28 15.05
C LEU A 152 5.44 8.49 16.50
N VAL A 153 6.74 8.61 16.75
CA VAL A 153 7.29 8.89 18.08
C VAL A 153 6.77 10.22 18.62
N ALA A 154 6.77 11.28 17.81
CA ALA A 154 6.25 12.59 18.22
C ALA A 154 4.76 12.54 18.57
N ALA A 155 3.95 11.84 17.80
CA ALA A 155 2.52 11.66 18.04
C ALA A 155 2.26 10.88 19.33
N LEU A 156 2.95 9.76 19.55
CA LEU A 156 2.84 8.97 20.79
C LEU A 156 3.31 9.74 22.01
N LEU A 157 4.44 10.47 21.91
CA LEU A 157 4.94 11.33 22.99
C LEU A 157 3.95 12.47 23.31
N SER A 158 3.31 13.08 22.28
CA SER A 158 2.27 14.09 22.48
C SER A 158 1.10 13.52 23.29
N THR A 159 0.63 12.34 22.92
CA THR A 159 -0.43 11.63 23.62
C THR A 159 -0.03 11.30 25.06
N TRP A 160 1.19 10.77 25.28
CA TRP A 160 1.68 10.40 26.59
C TRP A 160 1.90 11.59 27.52
N ARG A 161 2.44 12.70 27.03
CA ARG A 161 2.64 13.95 27.79
C ARG A 161 1.33 14.59 28.21
N GLY A 162 0.26 14.43 27.43
CA GLY A 162 -1.08 14.95 27.75
C GLY A 162 -1.78 14.25 28.93
N ARG A 163 -1.35 13.04 29.31
CA ARG A 163 -2.04 12.20 30.30
C ARG A 163 -2.19 12.82 31.67
N GLY A 164 -1.24 13.65 32.09
CA GLY A 164 -1.26 14.32 33.38
C GLY A 164 -2.29 15.46 33.50
N TRP A 165 -2.83 15.91 32.38
CA TRP A 165 -3.76 17.06 32.31
C TRP A 165 -5.18 16.65 31.89
N ARG A 166 -5.36 15.39 31.50
CA ARG A 166 -6.64 14.86 31.06
C ARG A 166 -7.43 14.31 32.23
N SER A 167 -8.75 14.40 32.12
CA SER A 167 -9.65 13.65 32.99
C SER A 167 -9.45 12.14 32.84
N PRO A 168 -9.91 11.32 33.77
CA PRO A 168 -9.91 9.87 33.61
C PRO A 168 -10.59 9.41 32.31
N PHE A 169 -11.70 10.04 31.94
CA PHE A 169 -12.42 9.79 30.69
C PHE A 169 -11.57 10.18 29.45
N GLY A 170 -10.93 11.37 29.50
CA GLY A 170 -10.03 11.81 28.40
C GLY A 170 -8.82 10.88 28.22
N ASN A 171 -8.27 10.34 29.31
CA ASN A 171 -7.21 9.34 29.24
C ASN A 171 -7.70 8.01 28.64
N ALA A 172 -8.89 7.54 28.99
CA ALA A 172 -9.48 6.33 28.42
C ALA A 172 -9.74 6.50 26.90
N LEU A 173 -10.27 7.66 26.50
CA LEU A 173 -10.50 7.96 25.08
C LEU A 173 -9.19 8.06 24.30
N ALA A 174 -8.15 8.69 24.86
CA ALA A 174 -6.82 8.74 24.24
C ALA A 174 -6.19 7.35 24.11
N ALA A 175 -6.34 6.50 25.13
CA ALA A 175 -5.88 5.11 25.06
C ALA A 175 -6.60 4.32 23.96
N ALA A 176 -7.93 4.43 23.88
CA ALA A 176 -8.72 3.79 22.83
C ALA A 176 -8.28 4.23 21.43
N ALA A 177 -8.03 5.52 21.24
CA ALA A 177 -7.56 6.07 19.97
C ALA A 177 -6.15 5.57 19.61
N VAL A 178 -5.23 5.45 20.58
CA VAL A 178 -3.89 4.87 20.36
C VAL A 178 -4.00 3.39 20.01
N VAL A 179 -4.87 2.62 20.68
CA VAL A 179 -5.09 1.19 20.37
C VAL A 179 -5.64 1.02 18.96
N THR A 180 -6.59 1.88 18.53
CA THR A 180 -7.13 1.86 17.18
C THR A 180 -6.03 2.09 16.13
N PHE A 181 -5.16 3.08 16.37
CA PHE A 181 -4.03 3.33 15.47
C PHE A 181 -3.00 2.20 15.51
N ALA A 182 -2.69 1.67 16.69
CA ALA A 182 -1.73 0.56 16.84
C ALA A 182 -2.22 -0.70 16.10
N TYR A 183 -3.52 -1.02 16.18
CA TYR A 183 -4.10 -2.12 15.41
C TYR A 183 -3.90 -1.90 13.90
N PHE A 184 -4.23 -0.70 13.40
CA PHE A 184 -4.03 -0.36 11.98
C PHE A 184 -2.55 -0.46 11.57
N ALA A 185 -1.62 0.07 12.38
CA ALA A 185 -0.20 0.06 12.08
C ALA A 185 0.39 -1.37 12.12
N LEU A 186 0.01 -2.19 13.10
CA LEU A 186 0.44 -3.58 13.21
C LEU A 186 -0.09 -4.42 12.04
N HIS A 187 -1.38 -4.26 11.71
CA HIS A 187 -1.98 -4.97 10.58
C HIS A 187 -1.35 -4.54 9.26
N GLY A 188 -1.21 -3.23 9.02
CA GLY A 188 -0.54 -2.68 7.84
C GLY A 188 0.96 -2.99 7.74
N SER A 189 1.57 -3.54 8.81
CA SER A 189 2.96 -4.02 8.77
C SER A 189 3.11 -5.37 8.07
N ILE A 190 2.02 -6.11 7.94
CA ILE A 190 1.99 -7.45 7.33
C ILE A 190 0.96 -7.56 6.20
N ASP A 191 0.27 -6.47 5.87
CA ASP A 191 -0.76 -6.45 4.83
C ASP A 191 -0.82 -5.09 4.12
N TRP A 192 -1.61 -5.01 3.02
CA TRP A 192 -1.78 -3.85 2.17
C TRP A 192 -2.84 -2.83 2.63
N PHE A 193 -3.32 -2.94 3.87
CA PHE A 193 -4.33 -2.03 4.45
C PHE A 193 -3.96 -0.55 4.42
N TRP A 194 -2.67 -0.24 4.32
CA TRP A 194 -2.19 1.12 4.17
C TRP A 194 -2.70 1.80 2.90
N GLU A 195 -2.92 1.02 1.83
CA GLU A 195 -3.38 1.52 0.53
C GLU A 195 -4.84 1.97 0.53
N PHE A 196 -5.59 1.66 1.62
CA PHE A 196 -6.98 2.11 1.77
C PHE A 196 -7.08 3.41 2.58
N PRO A 197 -7.29 4.59 1.92
CA PRO A 197 -7.47 5.86 2.65
C PRO A 197 -8.64 5.82 3.62
N ALA A 198 -9.67 5.00 3.33
CA ALA A 198 -10.83 4.79 4.19
C ALA A 198 -10.49 4.13 5.54
N LEU A 199 -9.38 3.39 5.63
CA LEU A 199 -8.86 2.79 6.86
C LEU A 199 -7.79 3.69 7.50
N GLY A 200 -6.85 4.19 6.71
CA GLY A 200 -5.74 5.04 7.18
C GLY A 200 -6.21 6.39 7.71
N GLY A 201 -7.17 7.02 7.04
CA GLY A 201 -7.72 8.31 7.46
C GLY A 201 -8.27 8.31 8.89
N PRO A 202 -9.24 7.44 9.24
CA PRO A 202 -9.74 7.31 10.61
C PRO A 202 -8.67 6.93 11.63
N ALA A 203 -7.71 6.05 11.28
CA ALA A 203 -6.65 5.65 12.19
C ALA A 203 -5.71 6.82 12.52
N LEU A 204 -5.30 7.60 11.53
CA LEU A 204 -4.49 8.81 11.73
C LEU A 204 -5.28 9.92 12.45
N ALA A 205 -6.57 10.08 12.16
CA ALA A 205 -7.44 11.01 12.87
C ALA A 205 -7.57 10.62 14.35
N ALA A 206 -7.71 9.33 14.66
CA ALA A 206 -7.72 8.83 16.04
C ALA A 206 -6.42 9.17 16.76
N LEU A 207 -5.26 8.95 16.10
CA LEU A 207 -3.95 9.33 16.68
C LEU A 207 -3.84 10.84 16.93
N GLY A 208 -4.29 11.66 15.97
CA GLY A 208 -4.34 13.12 16.13
C GLY A 208 -5.27 13.57 17.27
N LEU A 209 -6.44 12.94 17.39
CA LEU A 209 -7.38 13.18 18.49
C LEU A 209 -6.73 12.85 19.85
N ALA A 210 -6.08 11.70 19.97
CA ALA A 210 -5.38 11.29 21.18
C ALA A 210 -4.35 12.32 21.64
N GLY A 211 -3.61 12.94 20.73
CA GLY A 211 -2.65 14.00 21.01
C GLY A 211 -3.28 15.35 21.37
N GLY A 212 -4.52 15.62 20.88
CA GLY A 212 -5.22 16.90 21.02
C GLY A 212 -6.17 17.02 22.19
N LEU A 213 -6.55 15.89 22.81
CA LEU A 213 -7.54 15.86 23.88
C LEU A 213 -7.11 16.68 25.11
N GLU A 214 -8.02 17.51 25.57
CA GLU A 214 -7.93 18.24 26.84
C GLU A 214 -6.58 18.95 27.10
N ARG A 215 -6.09 19.70 26.11
CA ARG A 215 -5.08 20.72 26.43
C ARG A 215 -5.79 21.73 27.37
N PRO A 216 -5.22 22.02 28.56
CA PRO A 216 -5.77 23.09 29.38
C PRO A 216 -5.92 24.30 28.47
N ALA A 217 -7.09 24.94 28.51
CA ALA A 217 -7.24 26.22 27.85
C ALA A 217 -6.05 27.05 28.33
N ALA A 218 -5.12 27.34 27.41
CA ALA A 218 -4.00 28.20 27.74
C ALA A 218 -4.61 29.39 28.47
N ARG A 219 -4.16 29.66 29.72
CA ARG A 219 -4.53 30.87 30.43
C ARG A 219 -4.67 31.92 29.36
N ALA A 220 -5.85 32.60 29.33
CA ALA A 220 -6.10 33.59 28.30
C ALA A 220 -4.91 34.54 28.27
N VAL A 221 -3.93 34.17 27.46
CA VAL A 221 -2.82 35.04 27.12
C VAL A 221 -3.55 36.16 26.43
N GLU A 222 -3.57 37.35 27.08
CA GLU A 222 -4.08 38.57 26.49
C GLU A 222 -3.61 38.55 25.04
N ARG A 223 -4.56 38.37 24.12
CA ARG A 223 -4.25 38.24 22.71
C ARG A 223 -3.57 39.53 22.31
N PRO A 224 -2.28 39.56 22.02
CA PRO A 224 -1.66 40.78 21.56
C PRO A 224 -2.48 41.27 20.37
N ALA A 225 -3.03 42.46 20.47
CA ALA A 225 -3.81 43.09 19.41
C ALA A 225 -2.91 43.27 18.20
N GLY A 226 -2.97 42.34 17.24
CA GLY A 226 -2.22 42.40 16.02
C GLY A 226 -1.51 41.10 15.63
N TRP A 227 -1.49 40.82 14.35
CA TRP A 227 -0.76 39.69 13.78
C TRP A 227 0.73 40.05 13.74
N SER A 228 1.57 39.37 14.51
CA SER A 228 3.01 39.52 14.36
C SER A 228 3.45 39.06 12.97
N ARG A 229 4.50 39.69 12.38
CA ARG A 229 5.05 39.30 11.07
C ARG A 229 5.33 37.79 11.02
N ARG A 230 5.85 37.18 12.10
CA ARG A 230 6.09 35.73 12.20
C ARG A 230 4.81 34.90 12.06
N ARG A 231 3.69 35.34 12.62
CA ARG A 231 2.41 34.62 12.49
C ARG A 231 1.84 34.74 11.07
N VAL A 232 1.97 35.93 10.45
CA VAL A 232 1.56 36.14 9.06
C VAL A 232 2.39 35.27 8.11
N THR A 233 3.73 35.26 8.26
CA THR A 233 4.60 34.43 7.42
C THR A 233 4.37 32.95 7.65
N ALA A 234 4.18 32.49 8.88
CA ALA A 234 3.84 31.10 9.19
C ALA A 234 2.49 30.68 8.59
N ALA A 235 1.46 31.54 8.70
CA ALA A 235 0.17 31.28 8.10
C ALA A 235 0.26 31.22 6.57
N ALA A 236 0.96 32.16 5.94
CA ALA A 236 1.16 32.19 4.49
C ALA A 236 1.91 30.92 4.00
N PHE A 237 2.97 30.52 4.71
CA PHE A 237 3.72 29.30 4.38
C PHE A 237 2.83 28.05 4.55
N SER A 238 2.07 27.95 5.64
CA SER A 238 1.15 26.82 5.86
C SER A 238 0.05 26.75 4.80
N THR A 239 -0.48 27.91 4.38
CA THR A 239 -1.49 27.97 3.32
C THR A 239 -0.89 27.54 1.97
N LEU A 240 0.31 28.02 1.65
CA LEU A 240 1.01 27.61 0.42
C LEU A 240 1.31 26.10 0.44
N ALA A 241 1.83 25.58 1.54
CA ALA A 241 2.10 24.15 1.72
C ALA A 241 0.82 23.31 1.57
N LEU A 242 -0.30 23.77 2.13
CA LEU A 242 -1.61 23.12 1.99
C LEU A 242 -2.07 23.15 0.53
N MET A 243 -1.95 24.27 -0.17
CA MET A 243 -2.33 24.36 -1.59
C MET A 243 -1.48 23.44 -2.46
N VAL A 244 -0.16 23.37 -2.22
CA VAL A 244 0.73 22.44 -2.91
C VAL A 244 0.34 20.99 -2.63
N ALA A 245 0.05 20.65 -1.37
CA ALA A 245 -0.39 19.31 -1.00
C ALA A 245 -1.72 18.93 -1.67
N ILE A 246 -2.70 19.85 -1.69
CA ILE A 246 -3.97 19.63 -2.39
C ILE A 246 -3.74 19.43 -3.88
N ALA A 247 -2.94 20.26 -4.53
CA ALA A 247 -2.63 20.12 -5.95
C ALA A 247 -1.91 18.81 -6.26
N SER A 248 -0.92 18.43 -5.44
CA SER A 248 -0.16 17.17 -5.58
C SER A 248 -1.02 15.91 -5.45
N LEU A 249 -2.16 15.98 -4.76
CA LEU A 249 -3.10 14.87 -4.63
C LEU A 249 -4.22 14.95 -5.69
N ALA A 250 -4.75 16.14 -5.93
CA ALA A 250 -5.90 16.34 -6.79
C ALA A 250 -5.56 16.16 -8.28
N LEU A 251 -4.41 16.67 -8.74
CA LEU A 251 -4.06 16.60 -10.16
C LEU A 251 -3.83 15.18 -10.65
N PRO A 252 -3.06 14.30 -9.97
CA PRO A 252 -2.94 12.89 -10.34
C PRO A 252 -4.28 12.14 -10.28
N TRP A 253 -5.10 12.44 -9.26
CA TRP A 253 -6.43 11.83 -9.13
C TRP A 253 -7.35 12.22 -10.29
N LEU A 254 -7.38 13.51 -10.67
CA LEU A 254 -8.14 13.99 -11.83
C LEU A 254 -7.64 13.35 -13.14
N SER A 255 -6.30 13.22 -13.29
CA SER A 255 -5.70 12.52 -14.43
C SER A 255 -6.19 11.08 -14.51
N ALA A 256 -6.14 10.33 -13.40
CA ALA A 256 -6.62 8.95 -13.34
C ALA A 256 -8.11 8.84 -13.72
N ARG A 257 -8.96 9.76 -13.22
CA ARG A 257 -10.38 9.84 -13.58
C ARG A 257 -10.61 10.09 -15.07
N GLU A 258 -9.80 10.94 -15.70
CA GLU A 258 -9.87 11.15 -17.16
C GLU A 258 -9.42 9.89 -17.91
N VAL A 259 -8.40 9.16 -17.44
CA VAL A 259 -8.00 7.88 -18.06
C VAL A 259 -9.12 6.84 -17.98
N GLU A 260 -9.78 6.69 -16.83
CA GLU A 260 -10.94 5.80 -16.68
C GLU A 260 -12.06 6.19 -17.65
N ARG A 261 -12.38 7.49 -17.72
CA ARG A 261 -13.39 8.02 -18.65
C ARG A 261 -13.05 7.73 -20.11
N ALA A 262 -11.80 7.86 -20.51
CA ALA A 262 -11.36 7.50 -21.86
C ALA A 262 -11.56 6.01 -22.14
N ALA A 263 -11.26 5.15 -21.15
CA ALA A 263 -11.47 3.71 -21.23
C ALA A 263 -12.96 3.32 -21.36
N ASP A 264 -13.88 4.14 -20.85
CA ASP A 264 -15.32 3.90 -20.99
C ASP A 264 -15.85 4.29 -22.38
N VAL A 265 -15.33 5.37 -22.97
CA VAL A 265 -15.92 5.96 -24.19
C VAL A 265 -15.25 5.53 -25.49
N TRP A 266 -14.05 4.94 -25.45
CA TRP A 266 -13.23 4.70 -26.65
C TRP A 266 -13.92 3.85 -27.73
N ARG A 267 -14.79 2.90 -27.35
CA ARG A 267 -15.52 2.06 -28.33
C ARG A 267 -16.55 2.84 -29.12
N ALA A 268 -17.17 3.85 -28.50
CA ALA A 268 -18.20 4.68 -29.14
C ALA A 268 -17.60 5.88 -29.85
N SER A 269 -16.56 6.49 -29.28
CA SER A 269 -15.95 7.73 -29.76
C SER A 269 -14.43 7.70 -29.52
N PRO A 270 -13.66 7.03 -30.37
CA PRO A 270 -12.22 6.92 -30.19
C PRO A 270 -11.47 8.26 -30.16
N ASP A 271 -11.86 9.21 -31.01
CA ASP A 271 -11.23 10.55 -31.04
C ASP A 271 -11.50 11.33 -29.77
N ASP A 272 -12.70 11.20 -29.18
CA ASP A 272 -13.00 11.78 -27.87
C ASP A 272 -12.13 11.13 -26.77
N ALA A 273 -11.93 9.81 -26.83
CA ALA A 273 -11.05 9.12 -25.88
C ALA A 273 -9.62 9.67 -25.95
N HIS A 274 -9.05 9.82 -27.14
CA HIS A 274 -7.73 10.42 -27.31
C HIS A 274 -7.66 11.86 -26.79
N ALA A 275 -8.69 12.68 -27.05
CA ALA A 275 -8.77 14.05 -26.54
C ALA A 275 -8.86 14.09 -24.99
N ILE A 276 -9.53 13.11 -24.38
CA ILE A 276 -9.60 12.94 -22.93
C ILE A 276 -8.21 12.56 -22.37
N LEU A 277 -7.51 11.63 -23.01
CA LEU A 277 -6.16 11.21 -22.60
C LEU A 277 -5.13 12.33 -22.70
N GLU A 278 -5.25 13.20 -23.70
CA GLU A 278 -4.45 14.41 -23.78
C GLU A 278 -4.69 15.38 -22.60
N ARG A 279 -5.93 15.48 -22.09
CA ARG A 279 -6.20 16.23 -20.86
C ARG A 279 -5.60 15.55 -19.64
N ALA A 280 -5.74 14.23 -19.54
CA ALA A 280 -5.14 13.44 -18.47
C ALA A 280 -3.62 13.62 -18.37
N ARG A 281 -2.93 13.61 -19.52
CA ARG A 281 -1.49 13.85 -19.63
C ARG A 281 -1.09 15.25 -19.15
N ARG A 282 -1.89 16.28 -19.44
CA ARG A 282 -1.63 17.65 -18.96
C ARG A 282 -1.86 17.80 -17.46
N LEU A 283 -2.80 17.04 -16.87
CA LEU A 283 -3.07 17.04 -15.44
C LEU A 283 -1.96 16.36 -14.64
N ASN A 284 -1.38 15.29 -15.18
CA ASN A 284 -0.25 14.59 -14.56
C ASN A 284 0.84 14.27 -15.61
N PRO A 285 1.72 15.22 -15.91
CA PRO A 285 2.76 15.03 -16.93
C PRO A 285 3.85 14.01 -16.53
N LEU A 286 3.87 13.57 -15.29
CA LEU A 286 4.83 12.56 -14.80
C LEU A 286 4.32 11.13 -15.00
N SER A 287 3.03 10.93 -15.28
CA SER A 287 2.46 9.59 -15.49
C SER A 287 2.59 9.16 -16.95
N ASP A 288 2.99 7.93 -17.16
CA ASP A 288 2.98 7.20 -18.44
C ASP A 288 1.59 6.65 -18.80
N ARG A 289 0.74 6.43 -17.79
CA ARG A 289 -0.55 5.75 -17.93
C ARG A 289 -1.49 6.33 -19.02
N PRO A 290 -1.64 7.67 -19.20
CA PRO A 290 -2.43 8.21 -20.31
C PRO A 290 -1.90 7.79 -21.69
N ASP A 291 -0.56 7.72 -21.85
CA ASP A 291 0.07 7.34 -23.11
C ASP A 291 -0.03 5.82 -23.33
N LEU A 292 0.11 4.98 -22.30
CA LEU A 292 -0.12 3.52 -22.40
C LEU A 292 -1.54 3.21 -22.87
N VAL A 293 -2.54 3.87 -22.27
CA VAL A 293 -3.95 3.67 -22.66
C VAL A 293 -4.21 4.23 -24.07
N ALA A 294 -3.59 5.35 -24.45
CA ALA A 294 -3.71 5.90 -25.81
C ALA A 294 -3.12 4.93 -26.86
N GLY A 295 -1.96 4.35 -26.56
CA GLY A 295 -1.33 3.32 -27.39
C GLY A 295 -2.19 2.08 -27.53
N ALA A 296 -2.71 1.55 -26.42
CA ALA A 296 -3.58 0.39 -26.42
C ALA A 296 -4.90 0.63 -27.22
N ILE A 297 -5.49 1.81 -27.14
CA ILE A 297 -6.65 2.16 -27.96
C ILE A 297 -6.26 2.23 -29.44
N ALA A 298 -5.13 2.84 -29.78
CA ALA A 298 -4.66 2.94 -31.16
C ALA A 298 -4.34 1.56 -31.75
N MET A 299 -3.76 0.61 -30.98
CA MET A 299 -3.56 -0.77 -31.40
C MET A 299 -4.88 -1.46 -31.79
N ARG A 300 -5.93 -1.28 -30.98
CA ARG A 300 -7.26 -1.83 -31.28
C ARG A 300 -7.94 -1.21 -32.51
N GLN A 301 -7.53 0.01 -32.86
CA GLN A 301 -7.98 0.70 -34.09
C GLN A 301 -7.12 0.37 -35.31
N GLU A 302 -6.05 -0.40 -35.14
CA GLU A 302 -5.04 -0.69 -36.16
C GLU A 302 -4.32 0.59 -36.66
N ASP A 303 -4.34 1.67 -35.83
CA ASP A 303 -3.55 2.91 -36.06
C ASP A 303 -2.14 2.72 -35.43
N PHE A 304 -1.32 1.93 -36.09
CA PHE A 304 0.00 1.56 -35.57
C PHE A 304 0.95 2.76 -35.46
N ALA A 305 0.76 3.78 -36.30
CA ALA A 305 1.56 5.00 -36.21
C ALA A 305 1.29 5.76 -34.91
N ARG A 306 0.02 5.93 -34.57
CA ARG A 306 -0.40 6.56 -33.32
C ARG A 306 -0.04 5.72 -32.10
N ALA A 307 -0.18 4.39 -32.22
CA ALA A 307 0.21 3.45 -31.16
C ALA A 307 1.70 3.58 -30.83
N LYS A 308 2.55 3.56 -31.85
CA LYS A 308 4.00 3.73 -31.72
C LYS A 308 4.34 5.05 -31.01
N GLU A 309 3.81 6.16 -31.47
CA GLU A 309 4.07 7.47 -30.87
C GLU A 309 3.64 7.53 -29.40
N ALA A 310 2.51 6.90 -29.05
CA ALA A 310 2.00 6.87 -27.69
C ALA A 310 2.88 6.02 -26.76
N PHE A 311 3.29 4.82 -27.18
CA PHE A 311 4.16 3.96 -26.37
C PHE A 311 5.59 4.53 -26.26
N GLU A 312 6.14 5.16 -27.31
CA GLU A 312 7.42 5.85 -27.22
C GLU A 312 7.35 7.00 -26.19
N ARG A 313 6.27 7.79 -26.14
CA ARG A 313 6.06 8.81 -25.09
C ARG A 313 5.90 8.20 -23.69
N ALA A 314 5.28 7.03 -23.58
CA ALA A 314 5.21 6.31 -22.30
C ALA A 314 6.62 5.94 -21.82
N LEU A 315 7.47 5.39 -22.68
CA LEU A 315 8.85 5.06 -22.37
C LEU A 315 9.75 6.26 -22.07
N GLU A 316 9.48 7.45 -22.64
CA GLU A 316 10.18 8.69 -22.26
C GLU A 316 9.98 9.04 -20.78
N ARG A 317 8.84 8.62 -20.18
CA ARG A 317 8.53 8.86 -18.76
C ARG A 317 8.93 7.70 -17.86
N ASN A 318 8.72 6.49 -18.34
CA ASN A 318 9.02 5.26 -17.64
C ASN A 318 9.76 4.30 -18.59
N GLY A 319 11.07 4.42 -18.65
CA GLY A 319 11.93 3.58 -19.52
C GLY A 319 11.99 2.10 -19.09
N GLU A 320 11.26 1.71 -18.05
CA GLU A 320 11.19 0.35 -17.52
C GLU A 320 9.80 -0.28 -17.69
N ASP A 321 8.99 0.25 -18.62
CA ASP A 321 7.66 -0.30 -18.92
C ASP A 321 7.77 -1.43 -19.96
N TRP A 322 7.71 -2.68 -19.47
CA TRP A 322 7.78 -3.88 -20.29
C TRP A 322 6.62 -4.00 -21.29
N TYR A 323 5.42 -3.49 -20.90
CA TYR A 323 4.24 -3.56 -21.77
C TYR A 323 4.39 -2.64 -22.99
N ALA A 324 4.90 -1.42 -22.79
CA ALA A 324 5.19 -0.52 -23.90
C ALA A 324 6.26 -1.08 -24.85
N GLU A 325 7.31 -1.73 -24.32
CA GLU A 325 8.33 -2.39 -25.15
C GLU A 325 7.73 -3.57 -25.94
N LEU A 326 6.87 -4.39 -25.33
CA LEU A 326 6.17 -5.48 -25.99
C LEU A 326 5.27 -4.97 -27.12
N GLU A 327 4.46 -3.95 -26.87
CA GLU A 327 3.55 -3.39 -27.89
C GLU A 327 4.33 -2.74 -29.04
N LEU A 328 5.45 -2.07 -28.76
CA LEU A 328 6.34 -1.55 -29.81
C LEU A 328 7.00 -2.67 -30.61
N ALA A 329 7.31 -3.82 -29.99
CA ALA A 329 7.79 -4.98 -30.70
C ALA A 329 6.74 -5.53 -31.66
N ILE A 330 5.48 -5.59 -31.23
CA ILE A 330 4.35 -6.00 -32.09
C ILE A 330 4.21 -5.06 -33.29
N VAL A 331 4.22 -3.73 -33.04
CA VAL A 331 4.16 -2.72 -34.13
C VAL A 331 5.32 -2.91 -35.11
N ALA A 332 6.55 -3.08 -34.60
CA ALA A 332 7.73 -3.30 -35.45
C ALA A 332 7.62 -4.60 -36.29
N ALA A 333 7.07 -5.67 -35.69
CA ALA A 333 6.84 -6.93 -36.40
C ALA A 333 5.81 -6.79 -37.53
N LEU A 334 4.67 -6.08 -37.24
CA LEU A 334 3.64 -5.81 -38.25
C LEU A 334 4.13 -4.93 -39.40
N GLU A 335 5.09 -4.06 -39.17
CA GLU A 335 5.76 -3.23 -40.18
C GLU A 335 6.93 -3.97 -40.87
N GLY A 336 7.19 -5.26 -40.55
CA GLY A 336 8.25 -6.05 -41.13
C GLY A 336 9.66 -5.73 -40.62
N ARG A 337 9.78 -4.93 -39.54
CA ARG A 337 11.06 -4.53 -38.94
C ARG A 337 11.52 -5.56 -37.89
N ARG A 338 11.84 -6.76 -38.34
CA ARG A 338 12.11 -7.95 -37.53
C ARG A 338 13.20 -7.71 -36.47
N ASP A 339 14.33 -7.12 -36.86
CA ASP A 339 15.45 -6.91 -35.92
C ASP A 339 15.09 -5.95 -34.80
N GLU A 340 14.34 -4.92 -35.13
CA GLU A 340 13.80 -3.99 -34.10
C GLU A 340 12.80 -4.70 -33.18
N ALA A 341 11.89 -5.50 -33.72
CA ALA A 341 10.95 -6.28 -32.93
C ALA A 341 11.68 -7.21 -31.94
N LEU A 342 12.70 -7.93 -32.38
CA LEU A 342 13.48 -8.79 -31.49
C LEU A 342 14.23 -8.01 -30.41
N ALA A 343 14.83 -6.86 -30.74
CA ALA A 343 15.52 -6.02 -29.76
C ALA A 343 14.56 -5.47 -28.70
N ARG A 344 13.33 -5.10 -29.09
CA ARG A 344 12.28 -4.67 -28.15
C ARG A 344 11.81 -5.82 -27.26
N LEU A 345 11.65 -7.03 -27.82
CA LEU A 345 11.30 -8.24 -27.07
C LEU A 345 12.39 -8.61 -26.05
N ASP A 346 13.67 -8.50 -26.42
CA ASP A 346 14.77 -8.72 -25.49
C ASP A 346 14.66 -7.76 -24.30
N ARG A 347 14.37 -6.50 -24.58
CA ARG A 347 14.19 -5.51 -23.51
C ARG A 347 12.96 -5.78 -22.65
N ALA A 348 11.81 -6.15 -23.26
CA ALA A 348 10.61 -6.53 -22.52
C ALA A 348 10.85 -7.73 -21.60
N GLU A 349 11.58 -8.75 -22.07
CA GLU A 349 11.93 -9.95 -21.30
C GLU A 349 12.91 -9.64 -20.14
N GLU A 350 13.86 -8.73 -20.34
CA GLU A 350 14.71 -8.23 -19.24
C GLU A 350 13.87 -7.57 -18.13
N LEU A 351 12.80 -6.85 -18.49
CA LEU A 351 11.95 -6.12 -17.57
C LEU A 351 10.88 -7.01 -16.89
N ASN A 352 10.41 -8.05 -17.57
CA ASN A 352 9.43 -9.00 -17.04
C ASN A 352 9.65 -10.42 -17.61
N PRO A 353 10.65 -11.17 -17.12
CA PRO A 353 11.05 -12.47 -17.68
C PRO A 353 9.99 -13.57 -17.54
N GLY A 354 8.98 -13.37 -16.70
CA GLY A 354 7.90 -14.33 -16.49
C GLY A 354 6.66 -14.12 -17.37
N GLU A 355 6.69 -13.18 -18.33
CA GLU A 355 5.49 -12.82 -19.10
C GLU A 355 5.32 -13.68 -20.35
N GLU A 356 4.25 -14.49 -20.37
CA GLU A 356 3.92 -15.41 -21.46
C GLU A 356 3.70 -14.71 -22.81
N ALA A 357 3.12 -13.50 -22.79
CA ALA A 357 2.88 -12.72 -24.00
C ALA A 357 4.16 -12.40 -24.77
N ILE A 358 5.28 -12.17 -24.08
CA ILE A 358 6.58 -11.91 -24.69
C ILE A 358 7.05 -13.14 -25.44
N THR A 359 6.94 -14.32 -24.83
CA THR A 359 7.34 -15.61 -25.45
C THR A 359 6.52 -15.88 -26.71
N LEU A 360 5.20 -15.73 -26.65
CA LEU A 360 4.32 -15.97 -27.80
C LEU A 360 4.60 -15.02 -28.97
N VAL A 361 4.80 -13.73 -28.70
CA VAL A 361 5.15 -12.76 -29.75
C VAL A 361 6.53 -13.08 -30.33
N ARG A 362 7.49 -13.46 -29.50
CA ARG A 362 8.84 -13.87 -29.97
C ARG A 362 8.81 -15.08 -30.90
N GLU A 363 8.00 -16.08 -30.55
CA GLU A 363 7.83 -17.28 -31.42
C GLU A 363 7.25 -16.89 -32.79
N GLY A 364 6.21 -16.04 -32.83
CA GLY A 364 5.64 -15.53 -34.08
C GLY A 364 6.68 -14.77 -34.94
N VAL A 365 7.40 -13.82 -34.30
CA VAL A 365 8.44 -13.05 -35.00
C VAL A 365 9.57 -13.95 -35.52
N THR A 366 9.95 -14.98 -34.76
CA THR A 366 11.06 -15.88 -35.09
C THR A 366 10.69 -16.86 -36.19
N SER A 367 9.49 -17.44 -36.15
CA SER A 367 8.97 -18.35 -37.16
C SER A 367 8.63 -17.65 -38.49
N GLY A 368 8.43 -16.32 -38.45
CA GLY A 368 7.97 -15.54 -39.60
C GLY A 368 6.45 -15.65 -39.81
N GLU A 369 5.74 -16.16 -38.83
CA GLU A 369 4.27 -16.16 -38.82
C GLU A 369 3.72 -14.77 -38.53
N PRO A 370 2.52 -14.44 -39.06
CA PRO A 370 1.89 -13.15 -38.75
C PRO A 370 1.63 -13.00 -37.25
N VAL A 371 2.19 -11.98 -36.65
CA VAL A 371 1.89 -11.63 -35.22
C VAL A 371 0.49 -11.06 -35.16
N ASP A 372 -0.36 -11.64 -34.31
CA ASP A 372 -1.69 -11.07 -34.04
C ASP A 372 -1.55 -9.85 -33.12
N PRO A 373 -1.95 -8.63 -33.57
CA PRO A 373 -1.87 -7.42 -32.74
C PRO A 373 -2.74 -7.48 -31.48
N ARG A 374 -3.65 -8.45 -31.39
CA ARG A 374 -4.54 -8.64 -30.23
C ARG A 374 -4.11 -9.78 -29.31
N VAL A 375 -2.92 -10.34 -29.51
CA VAL A 375 -2.42 -11.47 -28.70
C VAL A 375 -2.36 -11.09 -27.21
N VAL A 376 -1.88 -9.91 -26.91
CA VAL A 376 -1.78 -9.39 -25.54
C VAL A 376 -3.16 -9.25 -24.90
N ASP A 377 -4.12 -8.63 -25.61
CA ASP A 377 -5.50 -8.49 -25.13
C ASP A 377 -6.13 -9.85 -24.79
N ARG A 378 -5.90 -10.88 -25.63
CA ARG A 378 -6.45 -12.23 -25.37
C ARG A 378 -5.87 -12.85 -24.11
N ILE A 379 -4.58 -12.76 -23.91
CA ILE A 379 -3.93 -13.31 -22.72
C ILE A 379 -4.46 -12.62 -21.45
N PHE A 380 -4.56 -11.29 -21.46
CA PHE A 380 -5.11 -10.57 -20.32
C PHE A 380 -6.57 -10.91 -20.05
N LEU A 381 -7.41 -11.06 -21.08
CA LEU A 381 -8.81 -11.47 -20.92
C LEU A 381 -8.93 -12.88 -20.33
N GLN A 382 -8.13 -13.84 -20.81
CA GLN A 382 -8.09 -15.20 -20.26
C GLN A 382 -7.70 -15.19 -18.77
N ARG A 383 -6.67 -14.46 -18.37
CA ARG A 383 -6.26 -14.33 -16.96
C ARG A 383 -7.36 -13.72 -16.08
N VAL A 384 -8.13 -12.76 -16.61
CA VAL A 384 -9.26 -12.18 -15.87
C VAL A 384 -10.38 -13.21 -15.70
N GLU A 385 -10.70 -13.98 -16.73
CA GLU A 385 -11.72 -15.05 -16.67
C GLU A 385 -11.31 -16.14 -15.68
N GLU A 386 -10.07 -16.59 -15.67
CA GLU A 386 -9.53 -17.58 -14.73
C GLU A 386 -9.57 -17.12 -13.27
N ARG A 387 -9.36 -15.82 -13.02
CA ARG A 387 -9.45 -15.24 -11.66
C ARG A 387 -10.89 -15.04 -11.17
N THR A 388 -11.88 -15.07 -12.04
CA THR A 388 -13.29 -14.80 -11.72
C THR A 388 -14.15 -16.06 -11.72
N SER A 389 -13.65 -17.18 -12.22
CA SER A 389 -14.23 -18.52 -12.21
C SER A 389 -13.84 -19.28 -10.93
#